data_8aa4235c33789849c9729e2e349d205b
#
_entry.id   8aa4235c33789849c9729e2e349d205b
#
_cell.length_a   1.000
_cell.length_b   1.000
_cell.length_c   1.000
_cell.angle_alpha   90.00
_cell.angle_beta   90.00
_cell.angle_gamma   90.00
#
_symmetry.space_group_name_H-M   'P 1'
#
loop_
_entity.id
_entity.type
_entity.pdbx_description
1 polymer ?
#
loop_
_entity_poly.entity_id
_entity_poly.type
_entity_poly.pdbx_seq_one_letter_code
_entity_poly.pdbx_strand_id
1 'polypeptide(L)'
;STRLSGGSLYDIINEGSATGGRLNSDKGGGGKSSGGKGKSDSGSDFRFFAPNESWFDFNGKVIYHINDKQNLNFSFYIGQDSAMTVGLTEWGNRAALLRWENRFATKWLSNTSLIYSRYYTANIAGIYHFHSGVSTQSFKQEFSYFPNPNNEVRFGLMSEYQDYNHGSLEDATQEDGGKFMPGMQGLESAFYIENDQKINDRLSAYYGLRYSLYHQLGPGDRFTYDDITNEPIEAEFFSEKTDVMSSYSSLEPRLAITYLLSGQNSLKFSYNRNAQYLRLMSLGAEIEWYDIWMPTTKNIKPMLTDQFAMGYFHNFNNNEIQFSAETYYKILNGAADFEDGLHNYLVDNLEAYVATGKGLAYGFEMSIEKPSGRFNGRLSYNYGKSDYQIDVINQGRWYPYRFDKTHSLTMLSNFQITKDLSISSTFLYSTGRPVTLPEGYYHISGIPFPYWEGRNKYRLPDYHRLDLGIKYSPNFLIRWTRGLKTTIDVALYNVYDRRNIHTINYNQGQNRLFEQIGQSTYGFMPSININVEF
;
A
#
# COMPACT_ATOMS: atom_id res chain seq x y z
N SER A 1 -1.83 12.20 -19.86
CA SER A 1 -0.58 11.63 -20.38
C SER A 1 -0.79 10.15 -20.67
N THR A 2 -0.19 9.67 -21.71
CA THR A 2 -0.24 8.25 -22.09
C THR A 2 1.17 7.70 -21.99
N ARG A 3 1.35 6.61 -21.29
CA ARG A 3 2.58 5.85 -21.25
C ARG A 3 2.36 4.50 -21.90
N LEU A 4 3.20 4.13 -22.82
CA LEU A 4 3.26 2.82 -23.46
C LEU A 4 4.72 2.41 -23.46
N SER A 5 5.09 1.41 -22.67
CA SER A 5 6.44 0.85 -22.72
C SER A 5 6.45 -0.58 -22.17
N GLY A 6 7.44 -1.36 -22.54
CA GLY A 6 7.79 -2.59 -21.86
C GLY A 6 8.73 -2.27 -20.70
N GLY A 7 8.36 -2.56 -19.47
CA GLY A 7 9.14 -2.45 -18.26
C GLY A 7 9.84 -1.11 -18.01
N SER A 8 9.32 -0.25 -17.16
CA SER A 8 10.01 0.96 -16.76
C SER A 8 10.85 0.73 -15.51
N LEU A 9 11.87 1.57 -15.32
CA LEU A 9 12.66 1.58 -14.11
C LEU A 9 11.81 1.82 -12.85
N TYR A 10 10.69 2.53 -13.01
CA TYR A 10 9.75 2.82 -11.93
C TYR A 10 9.01 1.57 -11.46
N ASP A 11 8.60 0.68 -12.37
CA ASP A 11 7.94 -0.58 -12.04
C ASP A 11 8.92 -1.55 -11.40
N ILE A 12 10.15 -1.58 -11.91
CA ILE A 12 11.27 -2.33 -11.33
C ILE A 12 11.57 -1.86 -9.89
N ILE A 13 11.46 -0.56 -9.61
CA ILE A 13 11.72 0.02 -8.28
C ILE A 13 10.58 -0.26 -7.31
N ASN A 14 9.34 -0.25 -7.77
CA ASN A 14 8.17 -0.42 -6.90
C ASN A 14 7.78 -1.88 -6.66
N GLU A 15 8.13 -2.78 -7.57
CA GLU A 15 7.65 -4.16 -7.54
C GLU A 15 8.71 -5.19 -7.17
N GLY A 16 9.80 -4.83 -6.59
CA GLY A 16 10.80 -5.67 -5.92
C GLY A 16 10.74 -7.20 -6.03
N SER A 17 10.13 -7.78 -7.04
CA SER A 17 10.06 -9.22 -7.26
C SER A 17 11.17 -9.68 -8.20
N ALA A 18 12.35 -9.89 -7.64
CA ALA A 18 13.40 -10.59 -8.35
C ALA A 18 13.13 -12.10 -8.29
N THR A 19 12.61 -12.66 -9.34
CA THR A 19 12.55 -14.10 -9.54
C THR A 19 13.96 -14.65 -9.73
N GLY A 20 14.62 -14.98 -8.63
CA GLY A 20 15.91 -15.68 -8.62
C GLY A 20 15.76 -17.20 -8.51
N GLY A 21 14.83 -17.83 -9.20
CA GLY A 21 14.65 -19.28 -9.20
C GLY A 21 15.02 -19.89 -10.53
N ARG A 22 16.20 -20.49 -10.65
CA ARG A 22 16.46 -21.45 -11.72
C ARG A 22 15.64 -22.73 -11.43
N LEU A 23 14.58 -22.94 -12.18
CA LEU A 23 14.06 -24.28 -12.38
C LEU A 23 14.97 -24.98 -13.38
N ASN A 24 15.89 -25.80 -12.90
CA ASN A 24 16.58 -26.79 -13.73
C ASN A 24 15.56 -27.90 -14.06
N SER A 25 15.05 -27.87 -15.26
CA SER A 25 14.41 -29.04 -15.86
C SER A 25 15.51 -29.99 -16.33
N ASP A 26 15.92 -30.93 -15.51
CA ASP A 26 16.75 -32.06 -15.95
C ASP A 26 15.91 -32.99 -16.81
N LYS A 27 16.18 -32.95 -18.13
CA LYS A 27 15.91 -34.08 -19.00
C LYS A 27 17.14 -34.98 -18.98
N GLY A 28 16.97 -36.18 -18.50
CA GLY A 28 17.99 -37.21 -18.46
C GLY A 28 18.52 -37.56 -19.84
N GLY A 29 19.82 -37.72 -19.92
CA GLY A 29 20.55 -38.27 -21.04
C GLY A 29 21.99 -38.48 -20.64
N GLY A 30 22.40 -39.74 -20.46
CA GLY A 30 23.72 -40.14 -20.00
C GLY A 30 24.83 -39.84 -20.99
N GLY A 31 26.04 -39.57 -20.49
CA GLY A 31 27.28 -39.45 -21.26
C GLY A 31 28.47 -38.99 -20.42
N LYS A 32 29.46 -39.86 -20.37
CA LYS A 32 30.73 -39.94 -19.64
C LYS A 32 31.56 -38.64 -19.54
N SER A 33 32.13 -38.53 -18.34
CA SER A 33 33.37 -37.91 -17.88
C SER A 33 34.38 -37.31 -18.85
N SER A 34 34.83 -36.09 -18.58
CA SER A 34 36.25 -35.73 -18.55
C SER A 34 36.42 -34.42 -17.76
N GLY A 35 37.46 -34.44 -16.87
CA GLY A 35 37.74 -33.34 -15.97
C GLY A 35 38.28 -32.10 -16.70
N GLY A 36 37.80 -30.96 -16.29
CA GLY A 36 38.31 -29.65 -16.68
C GLY A 36 38.09 -28.68 -15.52
N LYS A 37 39.17 -28.21 -14.91
CA LYS A 37 39.16 -27.07 -13.98
C LYS A 37 38.62 -25.83 -14.73
N GLY A 38 37.38 -25.53 -14.55
CA GLY A 38 36.77 -24.29 -15.06
C GLY A 38 36.72 -23.25 -13.95
N LYS A 39 37.40 -22.13 -14.16
CA LYS A 39 37.28 -20.89 -13.40
C LYS A 39 35.80 -20.51 -13.31
N SER A 40 35.37 -20.17 -12.10
CA SER A 40 34.10 -19.49 -11.88
C SER A 40 34.18 -18.10 -12.48
N ASP A 41 33.73 -17.94 -13.71
CA ASP A 41 33.38 -16.63 -14.24
C ASP A 41 32.08 -16.19 -13.56
N SER A 42 32.24 -15.24 -12.65
CA SER A 42 31.13 -14.40 -12.17
C SER A 42 30.77 -13.42 -13.29
N GLY A 43 30.19 -13.94 -14.36
CA GLY A 43 29.57 -13.11 -15.39
C GLY A 43 28.33 -12.47 -14.78
N SER A 44 28.37 -11.16 -14.57
CA SER A 44 27.19 -10.33 -14.37
C SER A 44 26.30 -10.49 -15.60
N ASP A 45 25.28 -11.35 -15.51
CA ASP A 45 24.19 -11.37 -16.48
C ASP A 45 23.48 -10.02 -16.45
N PHE A 46 23.91 -9.10 -17.29
CA PHE A 46 23.17 -7.89 -17.63
C PHE A 46 21.90 -8.32 -18.38
N ARG A 47 20.83 -8.64 -17.65
CA ARG A 47 19.51 -8.77 -18.26
C ARG A 47 18.94 -7.36 -18.41
N PHE A 48 19.16 -6.77 -19.58
CA PHE A 48 18.33 -5.69 -20.07
C PHE A 48 16.95 -6.28 -20.35
N PHE A 49 15.97 -5.92 -19.52
CA PHE A 49 14.54 -6.26 -19.58
C PHE A 49 14.22 -7.75 -19.37
N ALA A 50 13.39 -8.03 -18.36
CA ALA A 50 12.66 -9.29 -18.31
C ALA A 50 11.71 -9.31 -19.53
N PRO A 51 11.83 -10.29 -20.44
CA PRO A 51 11.06 -10.26 -21.70
C PRO A 51 9.55 -10.47 -21.54
N ASN A 52 9.04 -10.55 -20.28
CA ASN A 52 7.67 -10.92 -19.97
C ASN A 52 6.97 -9.98 -18.98
N GLU A 53 7.49 -8.77 -18.80
CA GLU A 53 6.83 -7.72 -18.01
C GLU A 53 6.30 -6.65 -18.95
N SER A 54 5.06 -6.25 -18.77
CA SER A 54 4.47 -5.15 -19.52
C SER A 54 3.56 -4.32 -18.63
N TRP A 55 3.53 -3.03 -18.87
CA TRP A 55 2.63 -2.13 -18.19
C TRP A 55 2.16 -1.03 -19.14
N PHE A 56 0.99 -0.51 -18.86
CA PHE A 56 0.53 0.74 -19.46
C PHE A 56 -0.29 1.53 -18.44
N ASP A 57 -0.24 2.83 -18.55
CA ASP A 57 -1.20 3.73 -17.89
C ASP A 57 -1.72 4.78 -18.88
N PHE A 58 -3.00 5.10 -18.72
CA PHE A 58 -3.66 6.13 -19.49
C PHE A 58 -4.53 6.97 -18.55
N ASN A 59 -4.33 8.27 -18.53
CA ASN A 59 -5.14 9.19 -17.75
C ASN A 59 -5.55 10.42 -18.56
N GLY A 60 -6.71 10.96 -18.23
CA GLY A 60 -7.23 12.15 -18.87
C GLY A 60 -8.05 12.98 -17.90
N LYS A 61 -8.04 14.29 -18.16
CA LYS A 61 -8.86 15.25 -17.41
C LYS A 61 -9.43 16.28 -18.35
N VAL A 62 -10.74 16.53 -18.24
CA VAL A 62 -11.47 17.57 -18.94
C VAL A 62 -12.14 18.45 -17.91
N ILE A 63 -11.97 19.77 -18.07
CA ILE A 63 -12.65 20.77 -17.25
C ILE A 63 -13.54 21.57 -18.20
N TYR A 64 -14.84 21.56 -17.95
CA TYR A 64 -15.82 22.32 -18.69
C TYR A 64 -16.36 23.45 -17.80
N HIS A 65 -16.07 24.67 -18.17
CA HIS A 65 -16.59 25.86 -17.51
C HIS A 65 -17.99 26.14 -18.03
N ILE A 66 -19.02 25.81 -17.23
CA ILE A 66 -20.43 26.07 -17.59
C ILE A 66 -20.68 27.59 -17.55
N ASN A 67 -20.15 28.26 -16.53
CA ASN A 67 -20.09 29.69 -16.34
C ASN A 67 -19.07 30.05 -15.24
N ASP A 68 -18.96 31.36 -14.88
CA ASP A 68 -18.00 31.85 -13.86
C ASP A 68 -18.18 31.24 -12.45
N LYS A 69 -19.27 30.54 -12.20
CA LYS A 69 -19.63 29.98 -10.91
C LYS A 69 -19.68 28.46 -10.91
N GLN A 70 -19.65 27.84 -12.09
CA GLN A 70 -19.88 26.39 -12.21
C GLN A 70 -18.85 25.74 -13.12
N ASN A 71 -18.21 24.71 -12.61
CA ASN A 71 -17.31 23.86 -13.36
C ASN A 71 -17.76 22.40 -13.29
N LEU A 72 -17.65 21.72 -14.42
CA LEU A 72 -17.78 20.28 -14.50
C LEU A 72 -16.42 19.68 -14.81
N ASN A 73 -15.92 18.87 -13.91
CA ASN A 73 -14.61 18.21 -14.03
C ASN A 73 -14.84 16.72 -14.26
N PHE A 74 -14.31 16.21 -15.37
CA PHE A 74 -14.25 14.78 -15.61
C PHE A 74 -12.79 14.34 -15.63
N SER A 75 -12.45 13.30 -14.88
CA SER A 75 -11.13 12.70 -14.91
C SER A 75 -11.25 11.18 -14.88
N PHE A 76 -10.32 10.50 -15.53
CA PHE A 76 -10.26 9.05 -15.54
C PHE A 76 -8.81 8.56 -15.55
N TYR A 77 -8.64 7.34 -15.10
CA TYR A 77 -7.39 6.60 -15.08
C TYR A 77 -7.66 5.14 -15.43
N ILE A 78 -6.80 4.56 -16.25
CA ILE A 78 -6.76 3.13 -16.55
C ILE A 78 -5.29 2.73 -16.54
N GLY A 79 -4.91 1.78 -15.70
CA GLY A 79 -3.56 1.23 -15.64
C GLY A 79 -3.62 -0.28 -15.47
N GLN A 80 -2.66 -0.97 -16.07
CA GLN A 80 -2.49 -2.41 -15.96
C GLN A 80 -1.01 -2.74 -16.00
N ASP A 81 -0.62 -3.64 -15.14
CA ASP A 81 0.71 -4.24 -15.09
C ASP A 81 0.58 -5.75 -15.25
N SER A 82 1.59 -6.38 -15.82
CA SER A 82 1.69 -7.82 -15.91
C SER A 82 3.13 -8.29 -15.76
N ALA A 83 3.31 -9.40 -15.07
CA ALA A 83 4.62 -10.02 -14.85
C ALA A 83 4.52 -11.55 -14.87
N MET A 84 5.56 -12.22 -15.36
CA MET A 84 5.70 -13.67 -15.23
C MET A 84 6.33 -13.99 -13.88
N THR A 85 5.52 -14.53 -12.97
CA THR A 85 5.95 -15.04 -11.66
C THR A 85 5.90 -16.59 -11.66
N VAL A 86 5.08 -17.22 -10.84
CA VAL A 86 4.76 -18.66 -10.94
C VAL A 86 3.83 -18.94 -12.14
N GLY A 87 3.17 -17.89 -12.65
CA GLY A 87 2.33 -17.84 -13.83
C GLY A 87 2.28 -16.40 -14.33
N LEU A 88 1.45 -16.11 -15.31
CA LEU A 88 1.17 -14.72 -15.70
C LEU A 88 0.34 -14.05 -14.60
N THR A 89 0.93 -13.11 -13.90
CA THR A 89 0.24 -12.28 -12.92
C THR A 89 -0.09 -10.94 -13.54
N GLU A 90 -1.34 -10.54 -13.46
CA GLU A 90 -1.84 -9.25 -13.92
C GLU A 90 -2.54 -8.53 -12.77
N TRP A 91 -2.34 -7.22 -12.67
CA TRP A 91 -3.13 -6.38 -11.76
C TRP A 91 -3.38 -5.04 -12.43
N GLY A 92 -4.46 -4.40 -12.03
CA GLY A 92 -4.81 -3.14 -12.65
C GLY A 92 -5.82 -2.33 -11.87
N ASN A 93 -5.85 -1.05 -12.22
CA ASN A 93 -6.74 -0.07 -11.65
C ASN A 93 -7.49 0.68 -12.76
N ARG A 94 -8.78 0.90 -12.54
CA ARG A 94 -9.63 1.78 -13.35
C ARG A 94 -10.34 2.74 -12.42
N ALA A 95 -10.32 4.02 -12.73
CA ALA A 95 -11.04 5.02 -11.96
C ALA A 95 -11.65 6.07 -12.87
N ALA A 96 -12.82 6.57 -12.51
CA ALA A 96 -13.48 7.70 -13.15
C ALA A 96 -14.11 8.60 -12.08
N LEU A 97 -13.96 9.90 -12.24
CA LEU A 97 -14.55 10.93 -11.38
C LEU A 97 -15.27 11.95 -12.24
N LEU A 98 -16.54 12.16 -11.94
CA LEU A 98 -17.31 13.31 -12.42
C LEU A 98 -17.60 14.22 -11.23
N ARG A 99 -17.13 15.46 -11.25
CA ARG A 99 -17.33 16.45 -10.19
C ARG A 99 -17.96 17.71 -10.75
N TRP A 100 -19.06 18.11 -10.14
CA TRP A 100 -19.70 19.40 -10.37
C TRP A 100 -19.41 20.32 -9.19
N GLU A 101 -18.71 21.41 -9.47
CA GLU A 101 -18.37 22.48 -8.53
C GLU A 101 -19.32 23.67 -8.81
N ASN A 102 -20.00 24.14 -7.77
CA ASN A 102 -20.96 25.23 -7.91
C ASN A 102 -20.82 26.25 -6.77
N ARG A 103 -20.48 27.51 -7.14
CA ARG A 103 -20.52 28.66 -6.24
C ARG A 103 -21.88 29.31 -6.36
N PHE A 104 -22.90 28.80 -5.70
CA PHE A 104 -24.26 29.29 -5.80
C PHE A 104 -24.53 30.59 -5.03
N ALA A 105 -23.65 30.99 -4.08
CA ALA A 105 -23.66 32.27 -3.41
C ALA A 105 -22.25 32.71 -3.02
N THR A 106 -22.07 33.97 -2.61
CA THR A 106 -20.76 34.56 -2.27
C THR A 106 -20.02 33.78 -1.18
N LYS A 107 -20.77 33.17 -0.25
CA LYS A 107 -20.22 32.45 0.93
C LYS A 107 -20.45 30.95 0.85
N TRP A 108 -20.95 30.42 -0.26
CA TRP A 108 -21.35 29.03 -0.37
C TRP A 108 -20.79 28.37 -1.62
N LEU A 109 -20.14 27.26 -1.41
CA LEU A 109 -19.69 26.33 -2.46
C LEU A 109 -20.38 24.99 -2.26
N SER A 110 -20.63 24.28 -3.34
CA SER A 110 -21.01 22.88 -3.29
C SER A 110 -20.18 22.06 -4.27
N ASN A 111 -19.83 20.85 -3.87
CA ASN A 111 -19.13 19.86 -4.66
C ASN A 111 -19.95 18.58 -4.69
N THR A 112 -20.46 18.23 -5.86
CA THR A 112 -21.12 16.96 -6.10
C THR A 112 -20.18 16.06 -6.87
N SER A 113 -19.90 14.87 -6.37
CA SER A 113 -18.97 13.94 -7.01
C SER A 113 -19.61 12.57 -7.18
N LEU A 114 -19.46 11.99 -8.39
CA LEU A 114 -19.71 10.60 -8.70
C LEU A 114 -18.37 9.95 -9.01
N ILE A 115 -18.06 8.86 -8.32
CA ILE A 115 -16.77 8.20 -8.40
C ILE A 115 -17.03 6.72 -8.69
N TYR A 116 -16.28 6.19 -9.63
CA TYR A 116 -16.16 4.76 -9.88
C TYR A 116 -14.71 4.37 -9.78
N SER A 117 -14.41 3.27 -9.08
CA SER A 117 -13.09 2.67 -9.09
C SER A 117 -13.19 1.16 -9.10
N ARG A 118 -12.19 0.52 -9.72
CA ARG A 118 -12.05 -0.95 -9.71
C ARG A 118 -10.56 -1.27 -9.62
N TYR A 119 -10.21 -2.09 -8.65
CA TYR A 119 -8.96 -2.82 -8.56
C TYR A 119 -9.22 -4.29 -8.89
N TYR A 120 -8.31 -4.92 -9.61
CA TYR A 120 -8.33 -6.37 -9.83
C TYR A 120 -6.91 -6.91 -9.85
N THR A 121 -6.79 -8.18 -9.50
CA THR A 121 -5.60 -9.00 -9.71
C THR A 121 -6.02 -10.34 -10.30
N ALA A 122 -5.16 -10.89 -11.15
CA ALA A 122 -5.33 -12.20 -11.76
C ALA A 122 -3.99 -12.92 -11.79
N ASN A 123 -4.02 -14.25 -11.63
CA ASN A 123 -2.86 -15.08 -11.86
C ASN A 123 -3.28 -16.30 -12.69
N ILE A 124 -2.57 -16.53 -13.79
CA ILE A 124 -2.80 -17.62 -14.74
C ILE A 124 -1.60 -18.55 -14.71
N ALA A 125 -1.75 -19.68 -14.04
CA ALA A 125 -0.71 -20.69 -13.87
C ALA A 125 -1.14 -22.03 -14.48
N GLY A 126 -0.81 -22.25 -15.75
CA GLY A 126 -1.26 -23.43 -16.49
C GLY A 126 -2.77 -23.48 -16.66
N ILE A 127 -3.42 -24.49 -16.05
CA ILE A 127 -4.88 -24.67 -16.08
C ILE A 127 -5.59 -23.90 -14.96
N TYR A 128 -4.86 -23.32 -14.02
CA TYR A 128 -5.44 -22.61 -12.87
C TYR A 128 -5.46 -21.11 -13.11
N HIS A 129 -6.63 -20.52 -12.98
CA HIS A 129 -6.84 -19.07 -13.10
C HIS A 129 -7.40 -18.53 -11.79
N PHE A 130 -6.64 -17.69 -11.12
CA PHE A 130 -7.08 -16.98 -9.92
C PHE A 130 -7.46 -15.54 -10.26
N HIS A 131 -8.61 -15.07 -9.72
CA HIS A 131 -9.07 -13.71 -9.87
C HIS A 131 -9.55 -13.16 -8.53
N SER A 132 -9.15 -11.95 -8.19
CA SER A 132 -9.63 -11.21 -7.01
C SER A 132 -9.78 -9.72 -7.35
N GLY A 133 -10.57 -8.99 -6.57
CA GLY A 133 -10.70 -7.56 -6.77
C GLY A 133 -11.82 -6.90 -5.98
N VAL A 134 -11.87 -5.59 -6.09
CA VAL A 134 -12.91 -4.76 -5.50
C VAL A 134 -13.36 -3.68 -6.49
N SER A 135 -14.65 -3.48 -6.62
CA SER A 135 -15.23 -2.35 -7.35
C SER A 135 -16.03 -1.46 -6.40
N THR A 136 -15.92 -0.15 -6.60
CA THR A 136 -16.51 0.86 -5.73
C THR A 136 -17.25 1.89 -6.54
N GLN A 137 -18.46 2.22 -6.12
CA GLN A 137 -19.28 3.29 -6.68
C GLN A 137 -19.63 4.26 -5.55
N SER A 138 -19.18 5.51 -5.65
CA SER A 138 -19.37 6.49 -4.58
C SER A 138 -20.11 7.72 -5.09
N PHE A 139 -21.03 8.19 -4.27
CA PHE A 139 -21.65 9.50 -4.36
C PHE A 139 -21.21 10.33 -3.17
N LYS A 140 -20.72 11.56 -3.42
CA LYS A 140 -20.38 12.52 -2.38
C LYS A 140 -21.01 13.86 -2.67
N GLN A 141 -21.71 14.43 -1.69
CA GLN A 141 -22.20 15.81 -1.69
C GLN A 141 -21.55 16.56 -0.53
N GLU A 142 -20.88 17.66 -0.83
CA GLU A 142 -20.20 18.51 0.14
C GLU A 142 -20.61 19.97 -0.04
N PHE A 143 -20.82 20.67 1.05
CA PHE A 143 -21.05 22.11 1.10
C PHE A 143 -19.95 22.75 1.95
N SER A 144 -19.38 23.87 1.44
CA SER A 144 -18.51 24.76 2.20
C SER A 144 -19.22 26.08 2.42
N TYR A 145 -19.29 26.51 3.67
CA TYR A 145 -19.87 27.77 4.10
C TYR A 145 -18.80 28.65 4.76
N PHE A 146 -18.63 29.85 4.25
CA PHE A 146 -17.66 30.85 4.74
C PHE A 146 -18.40 31.98 5.46
N PRO A 147 -18.76 31.83 6.75
CA PRO A 147 -19.47 32.89 7.50
C PRO A 147 -18.67 34.18 7.57
N ASN A 148 -17.36 34.08 7.71
CA ASN A 148 -16.37 35.15 7.72
C ASN A 148 -15.00 34.61 7.26
N PRO A 149 -13.96 35.46 7.06
CA PRO A 149 -12.64 35.04 6.57
C PRO A 149 -11.88 34.08 7.52
N ASN A 150 -12.29 33.97 8.77
CA ASN A 150 -11.63 33.15 9.80
C ASN A 150 -12.31 31.80 10.03
N ASN A 151 -13.39 31.49 9.31
CA ASN A 151 -14.13 30.24 9.49
C ASN A 151 -14.52 29.65 8.14
N GLU A 152 -14.25 28.36 7.99
CA GLU A 152 -14.76 27.53 6.92
C GLU A 152 -15.50 26.35 7.52
N VAL A 153 -16.83 26.34 7.43
CA VAL A 153 -17.66 25.22 7.85
C VAL A 153 -17.93 24.32 6.65
N ARG A 154 -17.51 23.07 6.72
CA ARG A 154 -17.79 22.04 5.71
C ARG A 154 -18.73 20.98 6.30
N PHE A 155 -19.72 20.58 5.52
CA PHE A 155 -20.59 19.47 5.88
C PHE A 155 -21.04 18.75 4.62
N GLY A 156 -21.38 17.50 4.78
CA GLY A 156 -21.75 16.70 3.63
C GLY A 156 -22.18 15.28 3.98
N LEU A 157 -22.50 14.58 2.92
CA LEU A 157 -22.78 13.15 2.96
C LEU A 157 -21.96 12.41 1.91
N MET A 158 -21.68 11.15 2.20
CA MET A 158 -21.06 10.20 1.30
C MET A 158 -21.84 8.89 1.36
N SER A 159 -22.00 8.23 0.23
CA SER A 159 -22.50 6.86 0.16
C SER A 159 -21.64 6.10 -0.85
N GLU A 160 -21.17 4.92 -0.44
CA GLU A 160 -20.23 4.11 -1.20
C GLU A 160 -20.71 2.66 -1.21
N TYR A 161 -21.07 2.18 -2.39
CA TYR A 161 -21.37 0.77 -2.64
C TYR A 161 -20.11 0.06 -3.10
N GLN A 162 -19.79 -1.05 -2.48
CA GLN A 162 -18.60 -1.84 -2.72
C GLN A 162 -19.00 -3.28 -3.03
N ASP A 163 -18.37 -3.82 -4.07
CA ASP A 163 -18.54 -5.22 -4.49
C ASP A 163 -17.17 -5.90 -4.42
N TYR A 164 -17.07 -6.93 -3.59
CA TYR A 164 -15.82 -7.64 -3.28
C TYR A 164 -15.84 -9.02 -3.92
N ASN A 165 -14.90 -9.29 -4.79
CA ASN A 165 -14.53 -10.63 -5.22
C ASN A 165 -13.29 -11.05 -4.41
N HIS A 166 -13.49 -11.92 -3.41
CA HIS A 166 -12.40 -12.37 -2.53
C HIS A 166 -11.39 -13.25 -3.26
N GLY A 167 -11.85 -14.03 -4.25
CA GLY A 167 -11.02 -14.88 -5.07
C GLY A 167 -11.82 -16.02 -5.66
N SER A 168 -11.57 -16.29 -6.92
CA SER A 168 -12.04 -17.47 -7.62
C SER A 168 -10.82 -18.18 -8.20
N LEU A 169 -10.74 -19.50 -7.99
CA LEU A 169 -9.77 -20.35 -8.64
C LEU A 169 -10.54 -21.23 -9.64
N GLU A 170 -10.37 -20.97 -10.91
CA GLU A 170 -10.96 -21.73 -11.99
C GLU A 170 -9.97 -22.81 -12.45
N ASP A 171 -10.46 -24.05 -12.62
CA ASP A 171 -9.74 -25.13 -13.27
C ASP A 171 -10.29 -25.30 -14.69
N ALA A 172 -9.53 -24.90 -15.70
CA ALA A 172 -9.96 -24.94 -17.09
C ALA A 172 -10.24 -26.37 -17.64
N THR A 173 -9.94 -27.42 -16.87
CA THR A 173 -10.18 -28.81 -17.26
C THR A 173 -11.49 -29.39 -16.72
N GLN A 174 -12.19 -28.71 -15.83
CA GLN A 174 -13.41 -29.18 -15.17
C GLN A 174 -14.62 -28.36 -15.62
N GLU A 175 -15.70 -29.04 -16.07
CA GLU A 175 -16.95 -28.38 -16.51
C GLU A 175 -17.69 -27.65 -15.37
N ASP A 176 -17.50 -28.08 -14.10
CA ASP A 176 -18.02 -27.42 -12.88
C ASP A 176 -16.90 -26.73 -12.11
N GLY A 177 -15.81 -26.46 -12.80
CA GLY A 177 -14.50 -26.36 -12.30
C GLY A 177 -14.10 -25.05 -11.67
N GLY A 178 -14.27 -24.96 -10.39
CA GLY A 178 -13.56 -23.91 -9.68
C GLY A 178 -13.92 -23.89 -8.19
N LYS A 179 -12.97 -23.46 -7.37
CA LYS A 179 -13.24 -23.11 -5.98
C LYS A 179 -13.50 -21.61 -5.92
N PHE A 180 -14.72 -21.23 -5.55
CA PHE A 180 -15.11 -19.84 -5.47
C PHE A 180 -15.31 -19.46 -4.00
N MET A 181 -14.64 -18.40 -3.58
CA MET A 181 -15.06 -17.73 -2.35
C MET A 181 -16.25 -16.83 -2.68
N PRO A 182 -17.35 -16.90 -1.90
CA PRO A 182 -18.52 -16.06 -2.17
C PRO A 182 -18.14 -14.58 -2.24
N GLY A 183 -18.60 -13.90 -3.28
CA GLY A 183 -18.49 -12.44 -3.36
C GLY A 183 -19.32 -11.80 -2.24
N MET A 184 -18.89 -10.65 -1.76
CA MET A 184 -19.61 -9.88 -0.74
C MET A 184 -19.90 -8.47 -1.23
N GLN A 185 -20.95 -7.86 -0.69
CA GLN A 185 -21.30 -6.48 -0.97
C GLN A 185 -21.35 -5.67 0.32
N GLY A 186 -20.96 -4.41 0.23
CA GLY A 186 -21.03 -3.47 1.35
C GLY A 186 -21.54 -2.10 0.92
N LEU A 187 -22.26 -1.45 1.81
CA LEU A 187 -22.71 -0.07 1.65
C LEU A 187 -22.21 0.74 2.85
N GLU A 188 -21.23 1.62 2.61
CA GLU A 188 -20.81 2.61 3.59
C GLU A 188 -21.51 3.93 3.31
N SER A 189 -22.14 4.53 4.34
CA SER A 189 -22.71 5.87 4.27
C SER A 189 -22.16 6.71 5.42
N ALA A 190 -21.95 7.98 5.19
CA ALA A 190 -21.46 8.88 6.23
C ALA A 190 -22.03 10.29 6.10
N PHE A 191 -22.26 10.92 7.26
CA PHE A 191 -22.57 12.33 7.39
C PHE A 191 -21.47 12.99 8.22
N TYR A 192 -21.05 14.17 7.83
CA TYR A 192 -20.01 14.90 8.56
C TYR A 192 -20.27 16.40 8.58
N ILE A 193 -19.75 17.02 9.63
CA ILE A 193 -19.65 18.47 9.79
C ILE A 193 -18.30 18.79 10.42
N GLU A 194 -17.61 19.78 9.89
CA GLU A 194 -16.29 20.21 10.37
C GLU A 194 -16.14 21.73 10.21
N ASN A 195 -15.31 22.34 11.05
CA ASN A 195 -14.96 23.75 10.96
C ASN A 195 -13.43 23.92 11.04
N ASP A 196 -12.88 24.67 10.10
CA ASP A 196 -11.53 25.22 10.17
C ASP A 196 -11.64 26.67 10.64
N GLN A 197 -11.11 26.95 11.84
CA GLN A 197 -11.27 28.22 12.50
C GLN A 197 -9.94 28.86 12.86
N LYS A 198 -9.69 30.06 12.37
CA LYS A 198 -8.66 30.95 12.88
C LYS A 198 -9.22 31.73 14.06
N ILE A 199 -8.90 31.29 15.29
CA ILE A 199 -9.41 31.91 16.54
C ILE A 199 -8.76 33.28 16.75
N ASN A 200 -7.44 33.37 16.53
CA ASN A 200 -6.67 34.60 16.51
C ASN A 200 -5.38 34.40 15.68
N ASP A 201 -4.48 35.39 15.66
CA ASP A 201 -3.25 35.33 14.86
C ASP A 201 -2.26 34.23 15.28
N ARG A 202 -2.43 33.66 16.47
CA ARG A 202 -1.55 32.60 17.00
C ARG A 202 -2.23 31.25 17.16
N LEU A 203 -3.56 31.22 17.19
CA LEU A 203 -4.32 30.00 17.49
C LEU A 203 -5.31 29.71 16.37
N SER A 204 -5.19 28.52 15.79
CA SER A 204 -6.19 27.95 14.89
C SER A 204 -6.62 26.58 15.38
N ALA A 205 -7.86 26.23 15.11
CA ALA A 205 -8.45 24.96 15.47
C ALA A 205 -9.26 24.40 14.28
N TYR A 206 -9.05 23.13 13.97
CA TYR A 206 -9.89 22.34 13.12
C TYR A 206 -10.63 21.32 13.99
N TYR A 207 -11.93 21.27 13.91
CA TYR A 207 -12.74 20.31 14.64
C TYR A 207 -13.95 19.87 13.83
N GLY A 208 -14.32 18.61 14.02
CA GLY A 208 -15.41 18.03 13.25
C GLY A 208 -15.90 16.72 13.84
N LEU A 209 -17.02 16.28 13.30
CA LEU A 209 -17.68 15.04 13.66
C LEU A 209 -18.16 14.36 12.39
N ARG A 210 -17.81 13.09 12.22
CA ARG A 210 -18.34 12.20 11.19
C ARG A 210 -19.13 11.10 11.89
N TYR A 211 -20.27 10.76 11.33
CA TYR A 211 -21.04 9.58 11.69
C TYR A 211 -21.09 8.67 10.48
N SER A 212 -20.51 7.48 10.60
CA SER A 212 -20.49 6.48 9.54
C SER A 212 -21.42 5.31 9.88
N LEU A 213 -22.03 4.75 8.84
CA LEU A 213 -22.89 3.59 8.84
C LEU A 213 -22.34 2.62 7.80
N TYR A 214 -22.21 1.37 8.16
CA TYR A 214 -21.83 0.30 7.26
C TYR A 214 -22.86 -0.81 7.31
N HIS A 215 -23.28 -1.29 6.14
CA HIS A 215 -24.14 -2.44 5.95
C HIS A 215 -23.44 -3.45 5.06
N GLN A 216 -23.26 -4.66 5.56
CA GLN A 216 -22.99 -5.81 4.71
C GLN A 216 -24.31 -6.20 4.03
N LEU A 217 -24.28 -6.33 2.71
CA LEU A 217 -25.46 -6.62 1.91
C LEU A 217 -25.43 -8.05 1.35
N GLY A 218 -26.61 -8.62 1.08
CA GLY A 218 -26.80 -9.86 0.36
C GLY A 218 -26.58 -9.71 -1.16
N PRO A 219 -26.81 -10.78 -1.94
CA PRO A 219 -27.17 -12.10 -1.47
C PRO A 219 -26.01 -12.86 -0.82
N GLY A 220 -26.30 -13.85 0.01
CA GLY A 220 -25.30 -14.72 0.62
C GLY A 220 -25.76 -15.35 1.92
N ASP A 221 -24.89 -16.13 2.50
CA ASP A 221 -25.10 -16.79 3.77
C ASP A 221 -24.39 -16.07 4.89
N ARG A 222 -25.04 -15.95 6.04
CA ARG A 222 -24.46 -15.45 7.28
C ARG A 222 -24.31 -16.60 8.25
N PHE A 223 -23.06 -16.98 8.54
CA PHE A 223 -22.76 -18.10 9.41
C PHE A 223 -22.52 -17.67 10.86
N THR A 224 -22.84 -18.57 11.78
CA THR A 224 -22.29 -18.61 13.14
C THR A 224 -21.40 -19.83 13.22
N TYR A 225 -20.18 -19.67 13.72
CA TYR A 225 -19.18 -20.72 13.76
C TYR A 225 -19.00 -21.26 15.17
N ASP A 226 -18.57 -22.52 15.27
CA ASP A 226 -18.08 -23.12 16.50
C ASP A 226 -16.67 -22.59 16.78
N ASP A 227 -16.43 -22.09 18.00
CA ASP A 227 -15.16 -21.43 18.38
C ASP A 227 -13.94 -22.39 18.42
N ILE A 228 -14.15 -23.70 18.34
CA ILE A 228 -13.08 -24.71 18.43
C ILE A 228 -12.79 -25.33 17.06
N THR A 229 -13.85 -25.66 16.31
CA THR A 229 -13.73 -26.39 15.06
C THR A 229 -13.73 -25.49 13.83
N ASN A 230 -14.12 -24.22 13.97
CA ASN A 230 -14.35 -23.27 12.88
C ASN A 230 -15.41 -23.74 11.87
N GLU A 231 -16.23 -24.72 12.25
CA GLU A 231 -17.31 -25.24 11.41
C GLU A 231 -18.60 -24.42 11.63
N PRO A 232 -19.40 -24.21 10.59
CA PRO A 232 -20.65 -23.49 10.71
C PRO A 232 -21.68 -24.32 11.50
N ILE A 233 -22.22 -23.75 12.60
CA ILE A 233 -23.27 -24.34 13.41
C ILE A 233 -24.65 -23.78 13.10
N GLU A 234 -24.73 -22.62 12.48
CA GLU A 234 -25.98 -21.98 12.05
C GLU A 234 -25.72 -21.16 10.78
N ALA A 235 -26.66 -21.17 9.85
CA ALA A 235 -26.65 -20.39 8.64
C ALA A 235 -28.01 -19.70 8.42
N GLU A 236 -27.97 -18.41 8.09
CA GLU A 236 -29.11 -17.62 7.64
C GLU A 236 -28.90 -17.22 6.18
N PHE A 237 -29.86 -17.54 5.33
CA PHE A 237 -29.81 -17.25 3.90
C PHE A 237 -30.48 -15.91 3.58
N PHE A 238 -29.81 -15.07 2.81
CA PHE A 238 -30.27 -13.77 2.31
C PHE A 238 -30.32 -13.83 0.78
N SER A 239 -31.48 -13.64 0.18
CA SER A 239 -31.69 -13.85 -1.27
C SER A 239 -31.51 -12.56 -2.09
N GLU A 240 -31.79 -11.42 -1.49
CA GLU A 240 -31.83 -10.14 -2.21
C GLU A 240 -30.56 -9.32 -2.00
N LYS A 241 -30.15 -8.57 -3.05
CA LYS A 241 -29.00 -7.64 -2.97
C LYS A 241 -29.21 -6.50 -1.97
N THR A 242 -30.43 -6.24 -1.57
CA THR A 242 -30.80 -5.19 -0.63
C THR A 242 -30.97 -5.70 0.81
N ASP A 243 -30.90 -7.01 1.01
CA ASP A 243 -30.99 -7.58 2.35
C ASP A 243 -29.77 -7.16 3.19
N VAL A 244 -30.02 -6.74 4.41
CA VAL A 244 -28.96 -6.31 5.33
C VAL A 244 -28.53 -7.48 6.20
N MET A 245 -27.36 -8.03 5.94
CA MET A 245 -26.81 -9.18 6.67
C MET A 245 -26.18 -8.75 8.02
N SER A 246 -25.49 -7.61 8.06
CA SER A 246 -24.96 -7.03 9.30
C SER A 246 -24.87 -5.51 9.19
N SER A 247 -24.89 -4.82 10.33
CA SER A 247 -24.83 -3.35 10.39
C SER A 247 -23.94 -2.87 11.50
N TYR A 248 -23.16 -1.82 11.22
CA TYR A 248 -22.30 -1.16 12.17
C TYR A 248 -22.39 0.35 12.02
N SER A 249 -22.18 1.07 13.12
CA SER A 249 -22.07 2.52 13.10
C SER A 249 -20.92 3.01 13.95
N SER A 250 -20.35 4.15 13.60
CA SER A 250 -19.29 4.78 14.36
C SER A 250 -19.44 6.29 14.39
N LEU A 251 -19.14 6.87 15.55
CA LEU A 251 -18.97 8.29 15.74
C LEU A 251 -17.48 8.60 15.72
N GLU A 252 -17.05 9.48 14.80
CA GLU A 252 -15.66 9.75 14.47
C GLU A 252 -15.32 11.23 14.71
N PRO A 253 -15.05 11.64 15.96
CA PRO A 253 -14.62 12.99 16.27
C PRO A 253 -13.21 13.25 15.76
N ARG A 254 -12.97 14.51 15.37
CA ARG A 254 -11.67 15.04 14.91
C ARG A 254 -11.40 16.37 15.57
N LEU A 255 -10.17 16.57 16.03
CA LEU A 255 -9.69 17.81 16.60
C LEU A 255 -8.24 18.02 16.20
N ALA A 256 -7.90 19.19 15.70
CA ALA A 256 -6.51 19.61 15.56
C ALA A 256 -6.39 21.06 16.03
N ILE A 257 -5.38 21.35 16.84
CA ILE A 257 -5.08 22.68 17.38
C ILE A 257 -3.66 23.03 16.94
N THR A 258 -3.50 24.20 16.35
CA THR A 258 -2.20 24.77 15.99
C THR A 258 -2.00 26.06 16.77
N TYR A 259 -0.89 26.12 17.51
CA TYR A 259 -0.49 27.31 18.27
C TYR A 259 0.87 27.83 17.77
N LEU A 260 0.89 29.06 17.30
CA LEU A 260 2.10 29.76 16.88
C LEU A 260 2.79 30.35 18.12
N LEU A 261 3.92 29.76 18.51
CA LEU A 261 4.78 30.29 19.57
C LEU A 261 5.44 31.60 19.15
N SER A 262 5.84 31.68 17.89
CA SER A 262 6.39 32.85 17.21
C SER A 262 6.11 32.78 15.71
N GLY A 263 6.57 33.75 14.94
CA GLY A 263 6.49 33.71 13.47
C GLY A 263 7.26 32.56 12.82
N GLN A 264 8.10 31.85 13.56
CA GLN A 264 8.95 30.75 13.09
C GLN A 264 8.67 29.40 13.76
N ASN A 265 7.90 29.38 14.84
CA ASN A 265 7.66 28.19 15.67
C ASN A 265 6.19 27.91 15.82
N SER A 266 5.80 26.65 15.70
CA SER A 266 4.45 26.20 16.02
C SER A 266 4.43 24.86 16.76
N LEU A 267 3.40 24.70 17.58
CA LEU A 267 3.00 23.44 18.17
C LEU A 267 1.68 23.01 17.54
N LYS A 268 1.55 21.73 17.24
CA LYS A 268 0.30 21.13 16.81
C LYS A 268 -0.05 19.99 17.74
N PHE A 269 -1.33 19.86 18.01
CA PHE A 269 -1.92 18.71 18.68
C PHE A 269 -3.08 18.22 17.84
N SER A 270 -3.27 16.90 17.72
CA SER A 270 -4.45 16.35 17.06
C SER A 270 -4.93 15.08 17.74
N TYR A 271 -6.24 14.90 17.66
CA TYR A 271 -6.95 13.67 17.99
C TYR A 271 -7.92 13.34 16.85
N ASN A 272 -7.96 12.08 16.48
CA ASN A 272 -8.97 11.59 15.56
C ASN A 272 -9.35 10.15 15.88
N ARG A 273 -10.63 9.83 15.70
CA ARG A 273 -11.16 8.48 15.62
C ARG A 273 -11.54 8.17 14.19
N ASN A 274 -11.22 6.96 13.74
CA ASN A 274 -11.63 6.45 12.43
C ASN A 274 -12.16 5.02 12.57
N ALA A 275 -13.20 4.71 11.78
CA ALA A 275 -13.67 3.35 11.56
C ALA A 275 -13.15 2.83 10.22
N GLN A 276 -12.72 1.58 10.19
CA GLN A 276 -12.32 0.89 8.97
C GLN A 276 -13.18 -0.35 8.79
N TYR A 277 -13.91 -0.40 7.67
CA TYR A 277 -14.87 -1.46 7.34
C TYR A 277 -14.35 -2.46 6.32
N LEU A 278 -13.25 -2.13 5.63
CA LEU A 278 -12.57 -2.98 4.66
C LEU A 278 -11.09 -3.09 5.01
N ARG A 279 -10.52 -4.28 4.92
CA ARG A 279 -9.10 -4.52 5.18
C ARG A 279 -8.49 -5.50 4.20
N LEU A 280 -7.24 -5.31 3.88
CA LEU A 280 -6.46 -6.28 3.11
C LEU A 280 -5.85 -7.29 4.08
N MET A 281 -6.21 -8.56 3.93
CA MET A 281 -5.72 -9.69 4.72
C MET A 281 -4.69 -10.46 3.92
N SER A 282 -3.63 -10.91 4.57
CA SER A 282 -2.54 -11.63 3.93
C SER A 282 -1.99 -12.71 4.85
N LEU A 283 -1.60 -13.86 4.30
CA LEU A 283 -0.90 -14.93 5.00
C LEU A 283 0.61 -14.71 5.03
N GLY A 284 1.15 -13.93 4.08
CA GLY A 284 2.57 -13.66 3.93
C GLY A 284 3.09 -12.49 4.76
N ALA A 285 4.40 -12.33 4.79
CA ALA A 285 5.06 -11.14 5.34
C ALA A 285 4.99 -9.93 4.39
N GLU A 286 4.75 -10.16 3.12
CA GLU A 286 4.57 -9.16 2.06
C GLU A 286 3.11 -9.06 1.64
N ILE A 287 2.79 -8.03 0.83
CA ILE A 287 1.55 -7.98 0.06
C ILE A 287 1.76 -8.87 -1.15
N GLU A 288 0.90 -9.87 -1.29
CA GLU A 288 0.97 -10.84 -2.37
C GLU A 288 -0.21 -10.64 -3.33
N TRP A 289 -0.05 -11.09 -4.58
CA TRP A 289 -1.12 -11.00 -5.58
C TRP A 289 -2.40 -11.74 -5.19
N TYR A 290 -2.30 -12.70 -4.27
CA TYR A 290 -3.43 -13.48 -3.73
C TYR A 290 -3.97 -12.94 -2.41
N ASP A 291 -3.52 -11.77 -1.93
CA ASP A 291 -4.10 -11.12 -0.74
C ASP A 291 -5.56 -10.76 -0.95
N ILE A 292 -6.33 -10.84 0.11
CA ILE A 292 -7.78 -10.80 0.06
C ILE A 292 -8.32 -9.52 0.70
N TRP A 293 -9.21 -8.83 -0.02
CA TRP A 293 -9.99 -7.74 0.54
C TRP A 293 -11.15 -8.30 1.35
N MET A 294 -11.07 -8.20 2.69
CA MET A 294 -12.07 -8.72 3.63
C MET A 294 -12.88 -7.56 4.21
N PRO A 295 -14.21 -7.50 3.91
CA PRO A 295 -15.08 -6.50 4.51
C PRO A 295 -15.43 -6.86 5.96
N THR A 296 -16.05 -5.92 6.64
CA THR A 296 -16.69 -6.14 7.94
C THR A 296 -17.94 -6.99 7.77
N THR A 297 -18.09 -8.00 8.63
CA THR A 297 -19.21 -8.95 8.64
C THR A 297 -19.77 -9.09 10.05
N LYS A 298 -20.72 -10.01 10.29
CA LYS A 298 -21.18 -10.35 11.66
C LYS A 298 -20.01 -10.81 12.55
N ASN A 299 -19.08 -11.58 12.00
CA ASN A 299 -17.98 -12.20 12.75
C ASN A 299 -16.73 -11.29 12.76
N ILE A 300 -16.50 -10.51 11.71
CA ILE A 300 -15.36 -9.61 11.58
C ILE A 300 -15.81 -8.17 11.86
N LYS A 301 -15.64 -7.71 13.08
CA LYS A 301 -16.05 -6.36 13.51
C LYS A 301 -15.20 -5.26 12.86
N PRO A 302 -15.73 -4.01 12.69
CA PRO A 302 -14.95 -2.89 12.21
C PRO A 302 -13.74 -2.62 13.11
N MET A 303 -12.64 -2.17 12.52
CA MET A 303 -11.51 -1.68 13.28
C MET A 303 -11.71 -0.20 13.61
N LEU A 304 -11.76 0.12 14.91
CA LEU A 304 -11.82 1.49 15.41
C LEU A 304 -10.43 1.92 15.88
N THR A 305 -9.95 3.02 15.34
CA THR A 305 -8.63 3.56 15.68
C THR A 305 -8.77 4.94 16.32
N ASP A 306 -8.28 5.08 17.54
CA ASP A 306 -8.07 6.35 18.22
C ASP A 306 -6.61 6.76 18.07
N GLN A 307 -6.36 7.93 17.48
CA GLN A 307 -5.02 8.46 17.29
C GLN A 307 -4.86 9.81 17.97
N PHE A 308 -3.78 9.94 18.74
CA PHE A 308 -3.27 11.18 19.33
C PHE A 308 -1.95 11.50 18.65
N ALA A 309 -1.73 12.77 18.28
CA ALA A 309 -0.45 13.21 17.76
C ALA A 309 -0.10 14.61 18.28
N MET A 310 1.20 14.85 18.48
CA MET A 310 1.75 16.14 18.86
C MET A 310 2.99 16.43 18.01
N GLY A 311 3.09 17.66 17.49
CA GLY A 311 4.20 18.09 16.64
C GLY A 311 4.75 19.45 17.04
N TYR A 312 6.07 19.59 16.91
CA TYR A 312 6.79 20.86 16.98
C TYR A 312 7.43 21.14 15.63
N PHE A 313 7.26 22.36 15.14
CA PHE A 313 7.77 22.83 13.85
C PHE A 313 8.56 24.12 14.05
N HIS A 314 9.71 24.19 13.41
CA HIS A 314 10.56 25.37 13.46
C HIS A 314 11.17 25.68 12.09
N ASN A 315 11.10 26.94 11.68
CA ASN A 315 11.72 27.45 10.48
C ASN A 315 12.90 28.35 10.84
N PHE A 316 14.12 27.92 10.51
CA PHE A 316 15.34 28.71 10.75
C PHE A 316 15.60 29.65 9.56
N ASN A 317 16.30 30.75 9.83
CA ASN A 317 16.85 31.66 8.83
C ASN A 317 15.83 32.04 7.72
N ASN A 318 14.65 32.53 8.11
CA ASN A 318 13.59 32.92 7.17
C ASN A 318 13.19 31.79 6.19
N ASN A 319 13.00 30.58 6.71
CA ASN A 319 12.62 29.36 5.98
C ASN A 319 13.73 28.71 5.14
N GLU A 320 15.00 29.05 5.35
CA GLU A 320 16.10 28.35 4.68
C GLU A 320 16.24 26.91 5.15
N ILE A 321 15.97 26.64 6.43
CA ILE A 321 15.96 25.30 7.02
C ILE A 321 14.67 25.12 7.79
N GLN A 322 14.00 24.00 7.53
CA GLN A 322 12.77 23.60 8.19
C GLN A 322 13.04 22.38 9.06
N PHE A 323 12.56 22.40 10.27
CA PHE A 323 12.64 21.29 11.21
C PHE A 323 11.24 20.89 11.67
N SER A 324 10.96 19.60 11.73
CA SER A 324 9.77 19.04 12.38
C SER A 324 10.14 17.88 13.28
N ALA A 325 9.44 17.78 14.40
CA ALA A 325 9.47 16.64 15.30
C ALA A 325 8.05 16.33 15.76
N GLU A 326 7.61 15.11 15.46
CA GLU A 326 6.23 14.68 15.72
C GLU A 326 6.22 13.35 16.47
N THR A 327 5.26 13.16 17.36
CA THR A 327 5.00 11.88 18.02
C THR A 327 3.55 11.50 17.87
N TYR A 328 3.27 10.21 17.79
CA TYR A 328 1.91 9.70 17.70
C TYR A 328 1.72 8.45 18.58
N TYR A 329 0.47 8.25 18.97
CA TYR A 329 0.02 7.08 19.70
C TYR A 329 -1.35 6.66 19.17
N LYS A 330 -1.48 5.39 18.72
CA LYS A 330 -2.70 4.83 18.12
C LYS A 330 -3.14 3.61 18.91
N ILE A 331 -4.41 3.60 19.29
CA ILE A 331 -5.08 2.45 19.90
C ILE A 331 -6.04 1.88 18.86
N LEU A 332 -5.89 0.60 18.54
CA LEU A 332 -6.72 -0.10 17.57
C LEU A 332 -7.59 -1.13 18.30
N ASN A 333 -8.89 -1.03 18.11
CA ASN A 333 -9.86 -2.01 18.60
C ASN A 333 -10.47 -2.72 17.38
N GLY A 334 -10.50 -4.06 17.37
CA GLY A 334 -10.91 -4.84 16.20
C GLY A 334 -9.79 -5.00 15.16
N ALA A 335 -8.51 -4.93 15.57
CA ALA A 335 -7.42 -5.40 14.74
C ALA A 335 -7.66 -6.85 14.36
N ALA A 336 -7.42 -7.23 13.10
CA ALA A 336 -7.71 -8.58 12.62
C ALA A 336 -6.49 -9.20 11.95
N ASP A 337 -6.34 -10.51 12.13
CA ASP A 337 -5.33 -11.33 11.47
C ASP A 337 -5.88 -12.74 11.29
N PHE A 338 -5.27 -13.55 10.41
CA PHE A 338 -5.61 -14.94 10.29
C PHE A 338 -5.06 -15.75 11.46
N GLU A 339 -5.81 -16.76 11.89
CA GLU A 339 -5.37 -17.70 12.92
C GLU A 339 -4.09 -18.44 12.53
N ASP A 340 -3.35 -18.91 13.54
CA ASP A 340 -2.17 -19.73 13.31
C ASP A 340 -2.58 -21.06 12.68
N GLY A 341 -1.85 -21.48 11.65
CA GLY A 341 -2.10 -22.76 10.96
C GLY A 341 -2.90 -22.65 9.65
N LEU A 342 -3.46 -21.52 9.31
CA LEU A 342 -4.05 -21.32 7.99
C LEU A 342 -2.91 -21.21 6.94
N HIS A 343 -2.89 -22.10 5.95
CA HIS A 343 -1.83 -22.18 4.94
C HIS A 343 -2.24 -21.69 3.55
N ASN A 344 -3.54 -21.57 3.29
CA ASN A 344 -4.07 -21.06 2.02
C ASN A 344 -5.48 -20.46 2.22
N TYR A 345 -5.92 -19.64 1.26
CA TYR A 345 -7.22 -18.98 1.30
C TYR A 345 -8.37 -19.84 0.74
N LEU A 346 -8.04 -20.94 0.07
CA LEU A 346 -9.03 -21.79 -0.61
C LEU A 346 -9.66 -22.79 0.38
N VAL A 347 -10.08 -22.27 1.52
CA VAL A 347 -10.84 -23.01 2.54
C VAL A 347 -12.29 -22.59 2.48
N ASP A 348 -13.16 -23.52 2.76
CA ASP A 348 -14.57 -23.21 2.97
C ASP A 348 -14.67 -22.37 4.26
N ASN A 349 -15.53 -21.36 4.27
CA ASN A 349 -15.72 -20.50 5.44
C ASN A 349 -14.46 -19.75 5.92
N LEU A 350 -13.70 -19.14 5.00
CA LEU A 350 -12.48 -18.40 5.34
C LEU A 350 -12.67 -17.37 6.47
N GLU A 351 -13.86 -16.80 6.58
CA GLU A 351 -14.22 -15.86 7.64
C GLU A 351 -14.04 -16.44 9.05
N ALA A 352 -14.26 -17.75 9.23
CA ALA A 352 -14.10 -18.43 10.51
C ALA A 352 -12.65 -18.41 11.03
N TYR A 353 -11.69 -18.29 10.12
CA TYR A 353 -10.24 -18.23 10.44
C TYR A 353 -9.72 -16.81 10.66
N VAL A 354 -10.61 -15.81 10.67
CA VAL A 354 -10.23 -14.41 10.94
C VAL A 354 -10.52 -14.09 12.39
N ALA A 355 -9.46 -13.95 13.16
CA ALA A 355 -9.54 -13.54 14.55
C ALA A 355 -9.38 -12.03 14.71
N THR A 356 -10.08 -11.45 15.69
CA THR A 356 -10.03 -10.03 15.99
C THR A 356 -9.56 -9.76 17.42
N GLY A 357 -8.84 -8.66 17.62
CA GLY A 357 -8.31 -8.27 18.91
C GLY A 357 -7.95 -6.80 19.00
N LYS A 358 -6.87 -6.51 19.68
CA LYS A 358 -6.36 -5.15 19.92
C LYS A 358 -5.06 -4.93 19.15
N GLY A 359 -4.80 -3.67 18.82
CA GLY A 359 -3.52 -3.24 18.29
C GLY A 359 -3.06 -1.95 18.95
N LEU A 360 -1.76 -1.75 18.95
CA LEU A 360 -1.09 -0.57 19.48
C LEU A 360 -0.01 -0.13 18.48
N ALA A 361 -0.04 1.15 18.08
CA ALA A 361 1.04 1.70 17.28
C ALA A 361 1.47 3.06 17.85
N TYR A 362 2.78 3.28 17.98
CA TYR A 362 3.32 4.53 18.46
C TYR A 362 4.67 4.83 17.80
N GLY A 363 5.01 6.09 17.74
CA GLY A 363 6.25 6.47 17.11
C GLY A 363 6.62 7.93 17.29
N PHE A 364 7.81 8.20 16.80
CA PHE A 364 8.42 9.52 16.74
C PHE A 364 9.02 9.74 15.36
N GLU A 365 8.71 10.88 14.77
CA GLU A 365 9.18 11.28 13.43
C GLU A 365 9.94 12.60 13.54
N MET A 366 11.10 12.68 12.90
CA MET A 366 11.90 13.88 12.84
C MET A 366 12.35 14.16 11.41
N SER A 367 12.28 15.41 10.98
CA SER A 367 12.75 15.82 9.67
C SER A 367 13.48 17.15 9.73
N ILE A 368 14.58 17.23 8.99
CA ILE A 368 15.30 18.47 8.69
C ILE A 368 15.34 18.61 7.17
N GLU A 369 14.88 19.74 6.66
CA GLU A 369 14.83 20.03 5.24
C GLU A 369 15.45 21.40 4.93
N LYS A 370 16.27 21.44 3.89
CA LYS A 370 16.71 22.67 3.22
C LYS A 370 16.12 22.67 1.81
N PRO A 371 14.98 23.40 1.60
CA PRO A 371 14.19 23.26 0.37
C PRO A 371 14.83 23.92 -0.86
N SER A 372 15.79 24.81 -0.68
CA SER A 372 16.36 25.61 -1.77
C SER A 372 17.85 25.91 -1.59
N GLY A 373 18.46 26.46 -2.64
CA GLY A 373 19.87 26.84 -2.71
C GLY A 373 20.70 25.86 -3.55
N ARG A 374 22.01 26.14 -3.65
CA ARG A 374 22.95 25.30 -4.40
C ARG A 374 23.02 23.87 -3.86
N PHE A 375 22.90 23.72 -2.55
CA PHE A 375 22.67 22.48 -1.86
C PHE A 375 21.24 22.52 -1.27
N ASN A 376 20.41 21.55 -1.60
CA ASN A 376 19.10 21.32 -1.02
C ASN A 376 18.93 19.83 -0.70
N GLY A 377 18.05 19.52 0.24
CA GLY A 377 17.86 18.14 0.64
C GLY A 377 17.01 17.99 1.90
N ARG A 378 16.72 16.75 2.22
CA ARG A 378 15.93 16.35 3.39
C ARG A 378 16.54 15.15 4.07
N LEU A 379 16.61 15.19 5.39
CA LEU A 379 16.92 14.06 6.25
C LEU A 379 15.70 13.78 7.12
N SER A 380 15.14 12.58 7.03
CA SER A 380 14.00 12.15 7.82
C SER A 380 14.34 10.87 8.56
N TYR A 381 14.01 10.82 9.83
CA TYR A 381 14.14 9.65 10.68
C TYR A 381 12.80 9.34 11.35
N ASN A 382 12.39 8.08 11.29
CA ASN A 382 11.18 7.59 11.94
C ASN A 382 11.56 6.43 12.88
N TYR A 383 11.08 6.52 14.10
CA TYR A 383 10.96 5.41 15.03
C TYR A 383 9.49 5.06 15.13
N GLY A 384 9.11 3.83 14.83
CA GLY A 384 7.73 3.38 14.91
C GLY A 384 7.63 1.94 15.37
N LYS A 385 6.65 1.65 16.21
CA LYS A 385 6.34 0.32 16.67
C LYS A 385 4.86 0.05 16.49
N SER A 386 4.53 -1.14 15.99
CA SER A 386 3.16 -1.60 15.81
C SER A 386 3.03 -3.05 16.23
N ASP A 387 2.20 -3.32 17.23
CA ASP A 387 1.98 -4.64 17.79
C ASP A 387 0.48 -4.97 17.83
N TYR A 388 0.14 -6.25 17.65
CA TYR A 388 -1.20 -6.80 17.79
C TYR A 388 -1.27 -7.77 18.96
N GLN A 389 -2.46 -7.88 19.58
CA GLN A 389 -2.81 -8.87 20.59
C GLN A 389 -4.17 -9.45 20.26
N ILE A 390 -4.20 -10.72 19.88
CA ILE A 390 -5.39 -11.48 19.51
C ILE A 390 -5.35 -12.80 20.28
N ASP A 391 -6.42 -13.13 20.99
CA ASP A 391 -6.43 -14.20 22.00
C ASP A 391 -6.02 -15.57 21.44
N VAL A 392 -6.46 -15.91 20.24
CA VAL A 392 -6.17 -17.20 19.57
C VAL A 392 -4.86 -17.22 18.77
N ILE A 393 -4.19 -16.09 18.65
CA ILE A 393 -2.92 -15.95 17.93
C ILE A 393 -1.79 -15.73 18.93
N ASN A 394 -0.64 -16.39 18.74
CA ASN A 394 0.54 -16.25 19.59
C ASN A 394 0.23 -16.47 21.10
N GLN A 395 -0.74 -17.32 21.41
CA GLN A 395 -1.20 -17.60 22.78
C GLN A 395 -1.72 -16.36 23.53
N GLY A 396 -2.36 -15.44 22.82
CA GLY A 396 -2.88 -14.17 23.37
C GLY A 396 -1.80 -13.16 23.76
N ARG A 397 -0.54 -13.42 23.46
CA ARG A 397 0.57 -12.49 23.74
C ARG A 397 0.71 -11.45 22.61
N TRP A 398 1.20 -10.26 22.94
CA TRP A 398 1.55 -9.24 21.96
C TRP A 398 2.58 -9.78 20.96
N TYR A 399 2.39 -9.46 19.67
CA TYR A 399 3.31 -9.78 18.60
C TYR A 399 3.43 -8.60 17.63
N PRO A 400 4.61 -8.38 17.00
CA PRO A 400 4.78 -7.31 16.02
C PRO A 400 3.85 -7.49 14.83
N TYR A 401 3.19 -6.41 14.42
CA TYR A 401 2.43 -6.41 13.18
C TYR A 401 3.37 -6.56 11.98
N ARG A 402 2.98 -7.32 10.97
CA ARG A 402 3.83 -7.70 9.83
C ARG A 402 4.48 -6.53 9.07
N PHE A 403 3.90 -5.34 9.11
CA PHE A 403 4.45 -4.14 8.48
C PHE A 403 5.25 -3.25 9.45
N ASP A 404 5.54 -3.72 10.67
CA ASP A 404 6.39 -3.00 11.60
C ASP A 404 7.79 -2.79 11.01
N LYS A 405 8.23 -1.53 11.00
CA LYS A 405 9.60 -1.12 10.69
C LYS A 405 10.06 -0.18 11.79
N THR A 406 10.74 -0.73 12.79
CA THR A 406 11.06 0.02 14.02
C THR A 406 11.88 1.28 13.74
N HIS A 407 12.83 1.22 12.81
CA HIS A 407 13.66 2.37 12.42
C HIS A 407 13.59 2.55 10.91
N SER A 408 13.42 3.79 10.46
CA SER A 408 13.55 4.16 9.06
C SER A 408 14.30 5.49 8.94
N LEU A 409 15.27 5.54 8.04
CA LEU A 409 16.04 6.74 7.72
C LEU A 409 15.97 6.99 6.21
N THR A 410 15.59 8.20 5.83
CA THR A 410 15.60 8.65 4.44
C THR A 410 16.44 9.91 4.33
N MET A 411 17.43 9.90 3.46
CA MET A 411 18.21 11.06 3.13
C MET A 411 18.09 11.34 1.63
N LEU A 412 17.62 12.53 1.30
CA LEU A 412 17.57 13.06 -0.06
C LEU A 412 18.52 14.23 -0.15
N SER A 413 19.35 14.29 -1.17
CA SER A 413 20.20 15.44 -1.39
C SER A 413 20.31 15.77 -2.87
N ASN A 414 20.43 17.05 -3.17
CA ASN A 414 20.72 17.55 -4.50
C ASN A 414 21.73 18.68 -4.40
N PHE A 415 22.77 18.62 -5.23
CA PHE A 415 23.82 19.62 -5.31
C PHE A 415 23.96 20.15 -6.74
N GLN A 416 23.68 21.42 -6.91
CA GLN A 416 23.84 22.12 -8.18
C GLN A 416 25.32 22.48 -8.39
N ILE A 417 26.04 21.72 -9.21
CA ILE A 417 27.46 21.94 -9.49
C ILE A 417 27.63 23.19 -10.35
N THR A 418 26.90 23.24 -11.47
CA THR A 418 26.83 24.39 -12.37
C THR A 418 25.35 24.70 -12.66
N LYS A 419 25.05 25.72 -13.46
CA LYS A 419 23.66 26.02 -13.87
C LYS A 419 23.02 24.88 -14.67
N ASP A 420 23.84 24.09 -15.33
CA ASP A 420 23.39 23.03 -16.26
C ASP A 420 23.61 21.62 -15.70
N LEU A 421 24.34 21.47 -14.57
CA LEU A 421 24.71 20.17 -14.01
C LEU A 421 24.36 20.09 -12.52
N SER A 422 23.57 19.10 -12.15
CA SER A 422 23.30 18.73 -10.76
C SER A 422 23.54 17.25 -10.49
N ILE A 423 23.89 16.95 -9.25
CA ILE A 423 24.02 15.58 -8.73
C ILE A 423 23.01 15.43 -7.58
N SER A 424 22.29 14.33 -7.59
CA SER A 424 21.36 13.95 -6.52
C SER A 424 21.77 12.63 -5.89
N SER A 425 21.39 12.43 -4.62
CA SER A 425 21.50 11.15 -3.96
C SER A 425 20.25 10.85 -3.12
N THR A 426 19.88 9.58 -3.07
CA THR A 426 18.84 9.05 -2.21
C THR A 426 19.42 7.89 -1.41
N PHE A 427 19.46 8.02 -0.10
CA PHE A 427 19.82 6.93 0.80
C PHE A 427 18.59 6.52 1.61
N LEU A 428 18.31 5.23 1.62
CA LEU A 428 17.23 4.61 2.36
C LEU A 428 17.80 3.56 3.31
N TYR A 429 17.31 3.56 4.55
CA TYR A 429 17.54 2.52 5.53
C TYR A 429 16.24 2.20 6.24
N SER A 430 15.96 0.93 6.49
CA SER A 430 14.93 0.51 7.44
C SER A 430 15.30 -0.82 8.09
N THR A 431 14.88 -1.01 9.34
CA THR A 431 14.92 -2.33 9.97
C THR A 431 14.06 -3.31 9.19
N GLY A 432 14.48 -4.56 9.17
CA GLY A 432 13.75 -5.65 8.53
C GLY A 432 12.36 -5.83 9.13
N ARG A 433 11.40 -6.22 8.29
CA ARG A 433 10.04 -6.52 8.73
C ARG A 433 9.97 -7.78 9.57
N PRO A 434 9.00 -7.89 10.48
CA PRO A 434 8.74 -9.11 11.23
C PRO A 434 8.35 -10.26 10.30
N VAL A 435 8.81 -11.45 10.63
CA VAL A 435 8.51 -12.68 9.90
C VAL A 435 8.41 -13.86 10.87
N THR A 436 7.52 -14.78 10.57
CA THR A 436 7.39 -16.05 11.28
C THR A 436 8.31 -17.08 10.61
N LEU A 437 9.31 -17.58 11.34
CA LEU A 437 10.23 -18.60 10.86
C LEU A 437 10.08 -19.85 11.71
N PRO A 438 10.21 -21.09 11.15
CA PRO A 438 10.21 -22.30 11.94
C PRO A 438 11.45 -22.36 12.84
N GLU A 439 11.27 -22.80 14.08
CA GLU A 439 12.34 -22.95 15.08
C GLU A 439 12.90 -24.36 15.09
N GLY A 440 12.23 -25.29 14.48
CA GLY A 440 12.63 -26.67 14.40
C GLY A 440 11.70 -27.49 13.53
N TYR A 441 11.96 -28.79 13.49
CA TYR A 441 11.16 -29.75 12.76
C TYR A 441 10.91 -30.97 13.61
N TYR A 442 9.71 -31.52 13.57
CA TYR A 442 9.38 -32.82 14.10
C TYR A 442 9.00 -33.77 12.96
N HIS A 443 9.13 -35.06 13.15
CA HIS A 443 8.86 -36.04 12.12
C HIS A 443 7.64 -36.89 12.47
N ILE A 444 6.68 -36.96 11.54
CA ILE A 444 5.55 -37.87 11.59
C ILE A 444 5.72 -38.87 10.45
N SER A 445 5.86 -40.14 10.75
CA SER A 445 6.09 -41.21 9.76
C SER A 445 7.23 -40.91 8.79
N GLY A 446 8.30 -40.26 9.28
CA GLY A 446 9.47 -39.89 8.49
C GLY A 446 9.31 -38.64 7.63
N ILE A 447 8.18 -37.95 7.68
CA ILE A 447 7.93 -36.68 6.99
C ILE A 447 8.23 -35.54 7.97
N PRO A 448 9.10 -34.58 7.63
CA PRO A 448 9.37 -33.43 8.49
C PRO A 448 8.24 -32.43 8.44
N PHE A 449 7.82 -31.93 9.60
CA PHE A 449 6.87 -30.84 9.77
C PHE A 449 7.54 -29.70 10.52
N PRO A 450 7.40 -28.43 10.05
CA PRO A 450 7.99 -27.29 10.72
C PRO A 450 7.27 -27.02 12.06
N TYR A 451 8.04 -26.62 13.06
CA TYR A 451 7.55 -26.17 14.35
C TYR A 451 7.72 -24.67 14.49
N TRP A 452 6.63 -23.99 14.84
CA TRP A 452 6.54 -22.53 14.98
C TRP A 452 6.25 -22.18 16.43
N GLU A 453 7.07 -21.36 17.08
CA GLU A 453 6.86 -20.98 18.49
C GLU A 453 6.15 -19.64 18.65
N GLY A 454 6.19 -18.74 17.67
CA GLY A 454 5.59 -17.43 17.82
C GLY A 454 5.36 -16.72 16.51
N ARG A 455 4.30 -15.91 16.48
CA ARG A 455 3.93 -15.07 15.35
C ARG A 455 4.90 -13.90 15.21
N ASN A 456 5.48 -13.71 14.01
CA ASN A 456 6.33 -12.56 13.68
C ASN A 456 7.50 -12.33 14.65
N LYS A 457 8.06 -13.43 15.21
CA LYS A 457 9.10 -13.40 16.23
C LYS A 457 10.45 -12.93 15.69
N TYR A 458 10.73 -13.22 14.44
CA TYR A 458 11.98 -12.88 13.77
C TYR A 458 11.83 -11.64 12.88
N ARG A 459 12.95 -11.12 12.37
CA ARG A 459 12.98 -10.04 11.40
C ARG A 459 13.81 -10.41 10.19
N LEU A 460 13.38 -9.96 9.03
CA LEU A 460 14.20 -9.98 7.84
C LEU A 460 15.45 -9.13 8.06
N PRO A 461 16.53 -9.35 7.30
CA PRO A 461 17.70 -8.47 7.30
C PRO A 461 17.32 -7.02 7.02
N ASP A 462 18.04 -6.09 7.65
CA ASP A 462 17.82 -4.66 7.44
C ASP A 462 17.97 -4.29 5.97
N TYR A 463 17.04 -3.47 5.50
CA TYR A 463 17.04 -2.90 4.16
C TYR A 463 17.87 -1.62 4.12
N HIS A 464 18.81 -1.51 3.18
CA HIS A 464 19.38 -0.20 2.84
C HIS A 464 19.84 -0.13 1.38
N ARG A 465 19.79 1.09 0.82
CA ARG A 465 20.09 1.35 -0.57
C ARG A 465 20.59 2.78 -0.75
N LEU A 466 21.55 2.96 -1.65
CA LEU A 466 21.99 4.26 -2.12
C LEU A 466 21.76 4.35 -3.63
N ASP A 467 21.05 5.39 -4.05
CA ASP A 467 20.86 5.74 -5.45
C ASP A 467 21.55 7.07 -5.73
N LEU A 468 22.15 7.20 -6.91
CA LEU A 468 22.76 8.44 -7.39
C LEU A 468 22.10 8.87 -8.71
N GLY A 469 21.95 10.17 -8.87
CA GLY A 469 21.42 10.77 -10.09
C GLY A 469 22.31 11.90 -10.58
N ILE A 470 22.48 12.02 -11.89
CA ILE A 470 23.17 13.12 -12.56
C ILE A 470 22.19 13.70 -13.57
N LYS A 471 21.88 14.98 -13.43
CA LYS A 471 21.04 15.70 -14.38
C LYS A 471 21.86 16.75 -15.10
N TYR A 472 21.86 16.69 -16.44
CA TYR A 472 22.64 17.57 -17.30
C TYR A 472 21.76 18.20 -18.39
N SER A 473 21.69 19.53 -18.41
CA SER A 473 20.86 20.31 -19.35
C SER A 473 21.70 21.36 -20.07
N PRO A 474 22.65 20.95 -20.95
CA PRO A 474 23.62 21.88 -21.52
C PRO A 474 23.02 22.76 -22.63
N ASN A 475 23.42 24.01 -22.64
CA ASN A 475 22.99 24.99 -23.65
C ASN A 475 23.35 24.59 -25.09
N PHE A 476 24.40 23.77 -25.31
CA PHE A 476 24.73 23.32 -26.67
C PHE A 476 23.68 22.37 -27.24
N LEU A 477 23.03 21.53 -26.42
CA LEU A 477 21.93 20.69 -26.86
C LEU A 477 20.72 21.51 -27.29
N ILE A 478 20.43 22.62 -26.62
CA ILE A 478 19.36 23.55 -27.02
C ILE A 478 19.62 24.10 -28.42
N ARG A 479 20.87 24.41 -28.74
CA ARG A 479 21.24 24.87 -30.10
C ARG A 479 21.10 23.75 -31.13
N TRP A 480 21.52 22.54 -30.78
CA TRP A 480 21.46 21.37 -31.68
C TRP A 480 20.02 20.92 -31.93
N THR A 481 19.15 20.98 -30.95
CA THR A 481 17.72 20.64 -31.01
C THR A 481 16.85 21.82 -31.52
N ARG A 482 17.45 22.85 -32.12
CA ARG A 482 16.75 24.03 -32.67
C ARG A 482 15.92 24.81 -31.66
N GLY A 483 16.40 24.94 -30.44
CA GLY A 483 15.74 25.71 -29.38
C GLY A 483 14.94 24.87 -28.40
N LEU A 484 14.85 23.55 -28.59
CA LEU A 484 14.21 22.67 -27.63
C LEU A 484 15.10 22.47 -26.40
N LYS A 485 14.52 22.63 -25.22
CA LYS A 485 15.24 22.37 -23.97
C LYS A 485 15.40 20.88 -23.77
N THR A 486 16.64 20.39 -23.87
CA THR A 486 16.97 18.99 -23.73
C THR A 486 17.69 18.73 -22.42
N THR A 487 17.22 17.74 -21.68
CA THR A 487 17.83 17.31 -20.40
C THR A 487 18.17 15.83 -20.49
N ILE A 488 19.38 15.48 -20.04
CA ILE A 488 19.84 14.10 -19.90
C ILE A 488 19.89 13.79 -18.40
N ASP A 489 19.14 12.78 -17.98
CA ASP A 489 19.14 12.26 -16.63
C ASP A 489 19.78 10.87 -16.63
N VAL A 490 20.87 10.69 -15.87
CA VAL A 490 21.49 9.39 -15.61
C VAL A 490 21.18 9.03 -14.17
N ALA A 491 20.55 7.87 -13.95
CA ALA A 491 20.30 7.36 -12.62
C ALA A 491 20.99 6.00 -12.40
N LEU A 492 21.59 5.87 -11.23
CA LEU A 492 22.27 4.67 -10.75
C LEU A 492 21.52 4.17 -9.53
N TYR A 493 20.68 3.17 -9.71
CA TYR A 493 19.94 2.54 -8.64
C TYR A 493 20.84 1.55 -7.90
N ASN A 494 20.76 1.53 -6.57
CA ASN A 494 21.47 0.60 -5.70
C ASN A 494 22.98 0.51 -6.02
N VAL A 495 23.67 1.63 -5.87
CA VAL A 495 25.09 1.83 -6.33
C VAL A 495 26.06 0.77 -5.80
N TYR A 496 25.81 0.21 -4.62
CA TYR A 496 26.68 -0.81 -4.01
C TYR A 496 26.13 -2.25 -4.15
N ASP A 497 25.16 -2.47 -5.06
CA ASP A 497 24.63 -3.78 -5.46
C ASP A 497 24.14 -4.66 -4.29
N ARG A 498 23.55 -4.05 -3.26
CA ARG A 498 23.03 -4.82 -2.14
C ARG A 498 21.77 -5.59 -2.52
N ARG A 499 21.77 -6.89 -2.33
CA ARG A 499 20.61 -7.75 -2.47
C ARG A 499 19.77 -7.67 -1.19
N ASN A 500 18.80 -6.74 -1.14
CA ASN A 500 17.91 -6.59 -0.01
C ASN A 500 16.86 -7.69 -0.04
N ILE A 501 16.82 -8.52 1.00
CA ILE A 501 15.84 -9.60 1.12
C ILE A 501 14.50 -8.99 1.52
N HIS A 502 13.44 -9.31 0.77
CA HIS A 502 12.08 -8.85 1.04
C HIS A 502 11.14 -9.96 1.52
N THR A 503 11.40 -11.23 1.16
CA THR A 503 10.67 -12.37 1.69
C THR A 503 11.58 -13.59 1.83
N ILE A 504 11.18 -14.52 2.70
CA ILE A 504 11.86 -15.82 2.89
C ILE A 504 10.80 -16.90 2.68
N ASN A 505 11.04 -17.75 1.69
CA ASN A 505 10.22 -18.92 1.41
C ASN A 505 10.90 -20.19 1.90
N TYR A 506 10.09 -21.19 2.24
CA TYR A 506 10.56 -22.51 2.67
C TYR A 506 10.19 -23.52 1.59
N ASN A 507 11.18 -24.14 0.99
CA ASN A 507 10.98 -25.25 0.07
C ASN A 507 11.50 -26.54 0.69
N GLN A 508 10.76 -27.63 0.47
CA GLN A 508 11.27 -28.96 0.80
C GLN A 508 12.33 -29.33 -0.25
N GLY A 509 13.60 -29.30 0.17
CA GLY A 509 14.73 -29.65 -0.67
C GLY A 509 14.71 -31.14 -1.09
N GLN A 510 15.54 -31.51 -2.05
CA GLN A 510 15.63 -32.90 -2.56
C GLN A 510 15.94 -33.92 -1.47
N ASN A 511 16.58 -33.51 -0.37
CA ASN A 511 16.90 -34.35 0.79
C ASN A 511 15.82 -34.34 1.88
N ARG A 512 14.59 -33.87 1.61
CA ARG A 512 13.50 -33.68 2.57
C ARG A 512 13.83 -32.72 3.73
N LEU A 513 14.88 -31.92 3.58
CA LEU A 513 15.18 -30.79 4.47
C LEU A 513 14.53 -29.53 3.91
N PHE A 514 13.96 -28.71 4.78
CA PHE A 514 13.42 -27.42 4.36
C PHE A 514 14.57 -26.44 4.15
N GLU A 515 14.68 -25.92 2.95
CA GLU A 515 15.64 -24.88 2.60
C GLU A 515 14.98 -23.51 2.69
N GLN A 516 15.65 -22.57 3.36
CA GLN A 516 15.22 -21.17 3.39
C GLN A 516 15.74 -20.49 2.13
N ILE A 517 14.84 -19.97 1.31
CA ILE A 517 15.19 -19.22 0.10
C ILE A 517 14.77 -17.77 0.28
N GLY A 518 15.77 -16.89 0.45
CA GLY A 518 15.55 -15.45 0.49
C GLY A 518 15.36 -14.90 -0.92
N GLN A 519 14.20 -14.26 -1.19
CA GLN A 519 14.03 -13.48 -2.40
C GLN A 519 14.52 -12.05 -2.16
N SER A 520 15.31 -11.51 -3.07
CA SER A 520 15.89 -10.18 -2.95
C SER A 520 15.35 -9.22 -4.00
N THR A 521 15.36 -7.94 -3.65
CA THR A 521 15.13 -6.85 -4.60
C THR A 521 16.27 -6.76 -5.62
N TYR A 522 16.08 -5.94 -6.64
CA TYR A 522 17.09 -5.69 -7.68
C TYR A 522 18.41 -5.19 -7.09
N GLY A 523 19.51 -5.64 -7.69
CA GLY A 523 20.86 -5.14 -7.45
C GLY A 523 21.12 -3.80 -8.15
N PHE A 524 22.37 -3.59 -8.59
CA PHE A 524 22.75 -2.39 -9.32
C PHE A 524 22.06 -2.28 -10.68
N MET A 525 21.43 -1.12 -10.97
CA MET A 525 20.80 -0.84 -12.26
C MET A 525 21.08 0.60 -12.70
N PRO A 526 21.77 0.79 -13.84
CA PRO A 526 21.89 2.10 -14.46
C PRO A 526 20.70 2.39 -15.38
N SER A 527 20.30 3.66 -15.48
CA SER A 527 19.33 4.12 -16.47
C SER A 527 19.71 5.48 -17.03
N ILE A 528 19.29 5.73 -18.25
CA ILE A 528 19.46 7.01 -18.94
C ILE A 528 18.10 7.43 -19.48
N ASN A 529 17.72 8.66 -19.18
CA ASN A 529 16.50 9.27 -19.68
C ASN A 529 16.84 10.59 -20.41
N ILE A 530 16.19 10.83 -21.54
CA ILE A 530 16.36 12.06 -22.31
C ILE A 530 14.99 12.73 -22.42
N ASN A 531 14.89 13.91 -21.79
CA ASN A 531 13.67 14.71 -21.84
C ASN A 531 13.86 15.88 -22.81
N VAL A 532 12.91 16.07 -23.69
CA VAL A 532 12.86 17.18 -24.64
C VAL A 532 11.58 17.96 -24.42
N GLU A 533 11.71 19.24 -24.04
CA GLU A 533 10.58 20.17 -23.86
C GLU A 533 10.47 21.07 -25.10
N PHE A 534 9.27 21.11 -25.73
CA PHE A 534 8.97 21.91 -26.92
C PHE A 534 7.79 22.84 -26.70
#